data_5ae762e70fa62ef05c2fb4969e950b8a
#
_entry.id   5ae762e70fa62ef05c2fb4969e950b8a
#
_cell.length_a   1.000
_cell.length_b   1.000
_cell.length_c   1.000
_cell.angle_alpha   90.00
_cell.angle_beta   90.00
_cell.angle_gamma   90.00
#
_symmetry.space_group_name_H-M   'P 1'
#
loop_
_entity.id
_entity.type
_entity.pdbx_description
1 polymer ?
#
loop_
_entity_poly.entity_id
_entity_poly.type
_entity_poly.pdbx_seq_one_letter_code
_entity_poly.pdbx_strand_id
1 'polypeptide(L)'
;MTTLSCKVTSVEAITDTVYRVRLVPEAAFSFRAGQYLMVVMDERDKRPFSMASTPAEQEFIELHIGASELNLYAMAVMDRILKEREIEVDIPHGEAWLRDDEDRPLILIAGGTGFSYVRSILLSALARNPDRDIAIYWGGREAKHLYDLAELEALSIKHPNLRIEPVVEQPEEGWRGRSGTVLTAVLQDYGTLAGHDIYIAGRFEMAKIARDLFCNERGAREDRLFGDAFAFI
;
A
#
# COMPACT_ATOMS: atom_id res chain seq x y z
N MET A 1 2.80 -5.70 -20.32
CA MET A 1 3.48 -6.54 -19.32
C MET A 1 4.82 -6.95 -19.86
N THR A 2 5.88 -6.74 -19.08
CA THR A 2 7.27 -6.91 -19.51
C THR A 2 8.06 -7.59 -18.39
N THR A 3 8.93 -8.52 -18.74
CA THR A 3 9.88 -9.13 -17.79
C THR A 3 11.21 -8.40 -17.85
N LEU A 4 11.69 -7.94 -16.69
CA LEU A 4 12.91 -7.16 -16.57
C LEU A 4 13.82 -7.75 -15.48
N SER A 5 15.13 -7.74 -15.74
CA SER A 5 16.12 -7.92 -14.69
C SER A 5 16.32 -6.60 -13.94
N CYS A 6 16.38 -6.67 -12.61
CA CYS A 6 16.59 -5.51 -11.76
C CYS A 6 17.78 -5.74 -10.83
N LYS A 7 18.63 -4.74 -10.70
CA LYS A 7 19.68 -4.72 -9.66
C LYS A 7 19.07 -4.28 -8.34
N VAL A 8 19.44 -4.96 -7.26
CA VAL A 8 19.08 -4.57 -5.90
C VAL A 8 20.13 -3.56 -5.43
N THR A 9 19.73 -2.30 -5.34
CA THR A 9 20.64 -1.20 -4.96
C THR A 9 20.60 -0.87 -3.48
N SER A 10 19.49 -1.20 -2.80
CA SER A 10 19.30 -0.89 -1.38
C SER A 10 18.40 -1.93 -0.73
N VAL A 11 18.79 -2.37 0.46
CA VAL A 11 17.99 -3.19 1.37
C VAL A 11 18.14 -2.61 2.77
N GLU A 12 17.04 -2.17 3.35
CA GLU A 12 16.99 -1.57 4.68
C GLU A 12 15.98 -2.31 5.54
N ALA A 13 16.41 -2.84 6.69
CA ALA A 13 15.50 -3.37 7.69
C ALA A 13 14.84 -2.20 8.42
N ILE A 14 13.56 -1.92 8.13
CA ILE A 14 12.82 -0.81 8.74
C ILE A 14 12.07 -1.22 10.00
N THR A 15 11.75 -2.50 10.14
CA THR A 15 11.29 -3.14 11.38
C THR A 15 11.94 -4.51 11.49
N ASP A 16 11.63 -5.26 12.55
CA ASP A 16 12.12 -6.64 12.72
C ASP A 16 11.71 -7.57 11.58
N THR A 17 10.64 -7.24 10.87
CA THR A 17 10.04 -8.12 9.85
C THR A 17 9.78 -7.44 8.51
N VAL A 18 10.06 -6.15 8.38
CA VAL A 18 9.81 -5.40 7.13
C VAL A 18 11.10 -4.82 6.57
N TYR A 19 11.33 -5.07 5.30
CA TYR A 19 12.46 -4.56 4.55
C TYR A 19 12.02 -3.59 3.47
N ARG A 20 12.68 -2.45 3.39
CA ARG A 20 12.58 -1.54 2.25
C ARG A 20 13.62 -1.94 1.23
N VAL A 21 13.18 -2.29 0.03
CA VAL A 21 14.04 -2.76 -1.05
C VAL A 21 13.89 -1.80 -2.23
N ARG A 22 15.02 -1.37 -2.79
CA ARG A 22 15.04 -0.60 -4.03
C ARG A 22 15.66 -1.41 -5.14
N LEU A 23 14.96 -1.45 -6.26
CA LEU A 23 15.31 -2.16 -7.47
C LEU A 23 15.56 -1.16 -8.60
N VAL A 24 16.65 -1.34 -9.34
CA VAL A 24 16.91 -0.56 -10.55
C VAL A 24 16.76 -1.48 -11.77
N PRO A 25 15.67 -1.33 -12.54
CA PRO A 25 15.47 -2.10 -13.77
C PRO A 25 16.54 -1.82 -14.81
N GLU A 26 16.90 -2.84 -15.58
CA GLU A 26 17.89 -2.77 -16.68
C GLU A 26 17.37 -2.00 -17.92
N ALA A 27 16.05 -1.81 -18.01
CA ALA A 27 15.39 -1.16 -19.14
C ALA A 27 14.24 -0.28 -18.66
N ALA A 28 13.72 0.55 -19.55
CA ALA A 28 12.58 1.41 -19.28
C ALA A 28 11.35 0.59 -18.85
N PHE A 29 10.61 1.11 -17.88
CA PHE A 29 9.40 0.51 -17.34
C PHE A 29 8.32 1.57 -17.16
N SER A 30 7.08 1.12 -17.08
CA SER A 30 5.94 1.97 -16.75
C SER A 30 4.91 1.20 -15.94
N PHE A 31 4.22 1.91 -15.05
CA PHE A 31 3.09 1.38 -14.28
C PHE A 31 2.19 2.52 -13.84
N ARG A 32 1.02 2.18 -13.31
CA ARG A 32 0.11 3.14 -12.68
C ARG A 32 0.17 3.00 -11.17
N ALA A 33 0.01 4.10 -10.45
CA ALA A 33 0.00 4.09 -8.98
C ALA A 33 -1.07 3.12 -8.45
N GLY A 34 -0.66 2.20 -7.60
CA GLY A 34 -1.52 1.12 -7.08
C GLY A 34 -1.34 -0.22 -7.78
N GLN A 35 -0.51 -0.29 -8.81
CA GLN A 35 -0.16 -1.57 -9.41
C GLN A 35 0.97 -2.27 -8.66
N TYR A 36 1.10 -3.57 -8.90
CA TYR A 36 2.13 -4.43 -8.33
C TYR A 36 3.00 -5.04 -9.42
N LEU A 37 4.14 -5.57 -9.02
CA LEU A 37 4.98 -6.41 -9.85
C LEU A 37 4.96 -7.85 -9.34
N MET A 38 5.36 -8.79 -10.18
CA MET A 38 5.61 -10.17 -9.81
C MET A 38 7.12 -10.41 -9.74
N VAL A 39 7.61 -10.83 -8.61
CA VAL A 39 8.98 -11.38 -8.50
C VAL A 39 8.98 -12.77 -9.10
N VAL A 40 9.84 -12.98 -10.09
CA VAL A 40 9.97 -14.27 -10.79
C VAL A 40 10.97 -15.16 -10.03
N MET A 41 10.45 -16.13 -9.30
CA MET A 41 11.28 -17.10 -8.59
C MET A 41 11.72 -18.25 -9.52
N ASP A 42 10.80 -18.69 -10.38
CA ASP A 42 11.03 -19.61 -11.49
C ASP A 42 9.89 -19.45 -12.52
N GLU A 43 9.87 -20.27 -13.55
CA GLU A 43 8.86 -20.19 -14.64
C GLU A 43 7.41 -20.31 -14.15
N ARG A 44 7.18 -20.97 -13.03
CA ARG A 44 5.85 -21.25 -12.47
C ARG A 44 5.59 -20.58 -11.12
N ASP A 45 6.62 -19.98 -10.53
CA ASP A 45 6.55 -19.35 -9.21
C ASP A 45 6.84 -17.86 -9.33
N LYS A 46 5.75 -17.08 -9.39
CA LYS A 46 5.79 -15.63 -9.45
C LYS A 46 5.02 -15.05 -8.26
N ARG A 47 5.62 -14.10 -7.56
CA ARG A 47 5.12 -13.60 -6.28
C ARG A 47 4.83 -12.11 -6.33
N PRO A 48 3.60 -11.66 -6.00
CA PRO A 48 3.18 -10.28 -6.12
C PRO A 48 3.70 -9.40 -4.99
N PHE A 49 4.18 -8.20 -5.35
CA PHE A 49 4.51 -7.13 -4.41
C PHE A 49 4.07 -5.79 -4.98
N SER A 50 3.28 -5.04 -4.21
CA SER A 50 2.88 -3.68 -4.58
C SER A 50 4.09 -2.77 -4.65
N MET A 51 4.10 -1.89 -5.64
CA MET A 51 5.15 -0.87 -5.78
C MET A 51 4.81 0.33 -4.91
N ALA A 52 5.72 0.65 -3.97
CA ALA A 52 5.56 1.76 -3.04
C ALA A 52 6.00 3.10 -3.63
N SER A 53 6.91 3.08 -4.61
CA SER A 53 7.32 4.23 -5.39
C SER A 53 6.21 4.69 -6.35
N THR A 54 6.32 5.92 -6.84
CA THR A 54 5.37 6.45 -7.83
C THR A 54 5.79 6.14 -9.25
N PRO A 55 4.85 6.15 -10.23
CA PRO A 55 5.19 6.01 -11.64
C PRO A 55 6.14 7.10 -12.18
N ALA A 56 6.19 8.25 -11.52
CA ALA A 56 7.09 9.35 -11.90
C ALA A 56 8.55 9.10 -11.50
N GLU A 57 8.79 8.23 -10.51
CA GLU A 57 10.12 7.81 -10.08
C GLU A 57 10.65 6.74 -11.04
N GLN A 58 11.42 7.17 -12.04
CA GLN A 58 11.94 6.28 -13.09
C GLN A 58 13.32 5.70 -12.77
N GLU A 59 13.96 6.14 -11.70
CA GLU A 59 15.31 5.71 -11.31
C GLU A 59 15.30 4.38 -10.56
N PHE A 60 14.21 4.09 -9.84
CA PHE A 60 14.09 2.86 -9.03
C PHE A 60 12.63 2.48 -8.81
N ILE A 61 12.44 1.23 -8.41
CA ILE A 61 11.18 0.73 -7.87
C ILE A 61 11.40 0.41 -6.39
N GLU A 62 10.51 0.89 -5.53
CA GLU A 62 10.56 0.60 -4.09
C GLU A 62 9.52 -0.44 -3.70
N LEU A 63 9.95 -1.45 -2.96
CA LEU A 63 9.08 -2.48 -2.36
C LEU A 63 9.21 -2.44 -0.84
N HIS A 64 8.11 -2.70 -0.14
CA HIS A 64 8.11 -2.96 1.30
C HIS A 64 7.76 -4.43 1.51
N ILE A 65 8.73 -5.22 1.88
CA ILE A 65 8.59 -6.68 1.97
C ILE A 65 8.49 -7.10 3.43
N GLY A 66 7.31 -7.58 3.83
CA GLY A 66 7.09 -8.19 5.13
C GLY A 66 7.53 -9.65 5.11
N ALA A 67 8.72 -9.93 5.68
CA ALA A 67 9.33 -11.25 5.70
C ALA A 67 9.59 -11.67 7.14
N SER A 68 8.92 -12.72 7.60
CA SER A 68 9.06 -13.29 8.93
C SER A 68 8.90 -14.80 8.89
N GLU A 69 9.18 -15.46 10.01
CA GLU A 69 8.93 -16.90 10.13
C GLU A 69 7.47 -17.29 9.89
N LEU A 70 6.55 -16.34 10.03
CA LEU A 70 5.13 -16.51 9.72
C LEU A 70 4.82 -16.31 8.24
N ASN A 71 5.76 -15.81 7.46
CA ASN A 71 5.63 -15.58 6.02
C ASN A 71 6.84 -16.10 5.26
N LEU A 72 6.97 -17.41 5.19
CA LEU A 72 8.07 -18.11 4.50
C LEU A 72 8.12 -17.80 3.01
N TYR A 73 6.99 -17.45 2.43
CA TYR A 73 6.85 -17.06 1.04
C TYR A 73 7.64 -15.77 0.71
N ALA A 74 7.51 -14.74 1.55
CA ALA A 74 8.27 -13.50 1.40
C ALA A 74 9.72 -13.66 1.87
N MET A 75 10.00 -14.52 2.86
CA MET A 75 11.36 -14.83 3.29
C MET A 75 12.21 -15.40 2.17
N ALA A 76 11.67 -16.32 1.36
CA ALA A 76 12.40 -16.88 0.23
C ALA A 76 12.76 -15.80 -0.82
N VAL A 77 11.91 -14.82 -1.03
CA VAL A 77 12.20 -13.67 -1.89
C VAL A 77 13.34 -12.83 -1.29
N MET A 78 13.28 -12.54 0.01
CA MET A 78 14.33 -11.78 0.69
C MET A 78 15.67 -12.50 0.68
N ASP A 79 15.68 -13.81 0.89
CA ASP A 79 16.92 -14.63 0.82
C ASP A 79 17.57 -14.52 -0.55
N ARG A 80 16.77 -14.58 -1.62
CA ARG A 80 17.29 -14.41 -2.98
C ARG A 80 17.83 -12.99 -3.20
N ILE A 81 17.09 -11.96 -2.79
CA ILE A 81 17.51 -10.56 -2.91
C ILE A 81 18.85 -10.32 -2.22
N LEU A 82 19.02 -10.82 -1.01
CA LEU A 82 20.24 -10.65 -0.23
C LEU A 82 21.43 -11.43 -0.82
N LYS A 83 21.18 -12.63 -1.34
CA LYS A 83 22.20 -13.51 -1.89
C LYS A 83 22.65 -13.08 -3.29
N GLU A 84 21.72 -12.83 -4.19
CA GLU A 84 22.01 -12.60 -5.60
C GLU A 84 22.16 -11.12 -5.94
N ARG A 85 21.54 -10.21 -5.18
CA ARG A 85 21.54 -8.76 -5.41
C ARG A 85 21.02 -8.37 -6.79
N GLU A 86 20.32 -9.28 -7.41
CA GLU A 86 19.65 -9.14 -8.70
C GLU A 86 18.37 -9.98 -8.67
N ILE A 87 17.31 -9.49 -9.30
CA ILE A 87 16.02 -10.17 -9.30
C ILE A 87 15.27 -9.87 -10.60
N GLU A 88 14.60 -10.88 -11.13
CA GLU A 88 13.72 -10.73 -12.30
C GLU A 88 12.30 -10.42 -11.86
N VAL A 89 11.67 -9.48 -12.55
CA VAL A 89 10.29 -9.05 -12.28
C VAL A 89 9.46 -8.97 -13.55
N ASP A 90 8.18 -9.31 -13.42
CA ASP A 90 7.15 -8.99 -14.42
C ASP A 90 6.38 -7.75 -13.97
N ILE A 91 6.26 -6.77 -14.84
CA ILE A 91 5.66 -5.47 -14.52
C ILE A 91 4.87 -4.92 -15.73
N PRO A 92 3.73 -4.21 -15.55
CA PRO A 92 2.94 -4.07 -14.32
C PRO A 92 1.82 -5.11 -14.25
N HIS A 93 1.25 -5.25 -13.06
CA HIS A 93 0.06 -6.08 -12.78
C HIS A 93 -0.95 -5.32 -11.93
N GLY A 94 -2.20 -5.76 -11.97
CA GLY A 94 -3.28 -5.26 -11.13
C GLY A 94 -4.15 -4.20 -11.79
N GLU A 95 -5.44 -4.23 -11.42
CA GLU A 95 -6.46 -3.31 -11.94
C GLU A 95 -6.92 -2.27 -10.91
N ALA A 96 -6.37 -2.34 -9.69
CA ALA A 96 -6.75 -1.46 -8.58
C ALA A 96 -5.89 -0.18 -8.50
N TRP A 97 -5.60 0.42 -9.65
CA TRP A 97 -4.79 1.62 -9.77
C TRP A 97 -5.60 2.89 -9.55
N LEU A 98 -4.92 3.98 -9.21
CA LEU A 98 -5.52 5.30 -8.98
C LEU A 98 -6.34 5.77 -10.17
N ARG A 99 -7.63 6.01 -9.94
CA ARG A 99 -8.54 6.67 -10.90
C ARG A 99 -8.43 8.18 -10.72
N ASP A 100 -8.20 8.86 -11.81
CA ASP A 100 -8.01 10.30 -11.86
C ASP A 100 -9.00 10.99 -12.81
N ASP A 101 -10.07 10.27 -13.16
CA ASP A 101 -11.18 10.73 -13.98
C ASP A 101 -12.03 11.80 -13.27
N GLU A 102 -12.09 11.74 -11.94
CA GLU A 102 -12.81 12.69 -11.09
C GLU A 102 -11.94 13.05 -9.87
N ASP A 103 -12.08 14.28 -9.36
CA ASP A 103 -11.44 14.73 -8.12
C ASP A 103 -12.29 14.39 -6.88
N ARG A 104 -12.75 13.15 -6.79
CA ARG A 104 -13.50 12.68 -5.63
C ARG A 104 -12.58 12.61 -4.41
N PRO A 105 -13.09 12.89 -3.19
CA PRO A 105 -12.32 12.66 -1.97
C PRO A 105 -11.83 11.22 -1.90
N LEU A 106 -10.59 11.03 -1.47
CA LEU A 106 -9.96 9.73 -1.34
C LEU A 106 -9.97 9.25 0.11
N ILE A 107 -10.27 7.98 0.29
CA ILE A 107 -9.99 7.24 1.51
C ILE A 107 -9.03 6.11 1.18
N LEU A 108 -7.84 6.16 1.78
CA LEU A 108 -6.80 5.16 1.61
C LEU A 108 -6.71 4.32 2.88
N ILE A 109 -6.84 3.00 2.76
CA ILE A 109 -6.89 2.09 3.91
C ILE A 109 -5.79 1.04 3.74
N ALA A 110 -4.92 0.93 4.73
CA ALA A 110 -3.84 -0.03 4.73
C ALA A 110 -3.74 -0.79 6.05
N GLY A 111 -3.50 -2.09 5.95
CA GLY A 111 -3.08 -2.94 7.05
C GLY A 111 -1.63 -3.38 6.87
N GLY A 112 -0.76 -3.11 7.85
CA GLY A 112 0.64 -3.53 7.79
C GLY A 112 1.37 -3.01 6.54
N THR A 113 2.02 -3.91 5.79
CA THR A 113 2.74 -3.58 4.55
C THR A 113 1.82 -3.25 3.36
N GLY A 114 0.51 -3.37 3.50
CA GLY A 114 -0.45 -2.80 2.56
C GLY A 114 -0.25 -1.29 2.35
N PHE A 115 0.49 -0.66 3.26
CA PHE A 115 0.93 0.73 3.12
C PHE A 115 1.68 1.00 1.81
N SER A 116 2.46 0.07 1.28
CA SER A 116 3.17 0.24 0.00
C SER A 116 2.21 0.59 -1.14
N TYR A 117 1.08 -0.10 -1.22
CA TYR A 117 0.03 0.15 -2.20
C TYR A 117 -0.56 1.56 -2.08
N VAL A 118 -0.99 1.95 -0.88
CA VAL A 118 -1.62 3.26 -0.67
C VAL A 118 -0.60 4.41 -0.71
N ARG A 119 0.67 4.15 -0.39
CA ARG A 119 1.75 5.16 -0.50
C ARG A 119 1.92 5.64 -1.93
N SER A 120 2.02 4.74 -2.88
CA SER A 120 2.13 5.09 -4.30
C SER A 120 0.94 5.93 -4.77
N ILE A 121 -0.27 5.53 -4.37
CA ILE A 121 -1.51 6.25 -4.70
C ILE A 121 -1.50 7.64 -4.06
N LEU A 122 -1.18 7.74 -2.78
CA LEU A 122 -1.14 9.00 -2.02
C LEU A 122 -0.20 10.02 -2.69
N LEU A 123 1.05 9.63 -2.90
CA LEU A 123 2.06 10.51 -3.47
C LEU A 123 1.71 10.93 -4.91
N SER A 124 1.17 10.02 -5.70
CA SER A 124 0.74 10.31 -7.08
C SER A 124 -0.47 11.24 -7.11
N ALA A 125 -1.44 11.05 -6.22
CA ALA A 125 -2.61 11.91 -6.11
C ALA A 125 -2.23 13.33 -5.68
N LEU A 126 -1.37 13.48 -4.68
CA LEU A 126 -0.88 14.78 -4.21
C LEU A 126 -0.02 15.52 -5.25
N ALA A 127 0.79 14.80 -6.01
CA ALA A 127 1.59 15.38 -7.09
C ALA A 127 0.70 15.95 -8.20
N ARG A 128 -0.42 15.31 -8.50
CA ARG A 128 -1.38 15.75 -9.50
C ARG A 128 -2.26 16.91 -9.00
N ASN A 129 -2.81 16.78 -7.81
CA ASN A 129 -3.65 17.79 -7.17
C ASN A 129 -3.26 17.92 -5.69
N PRO A 130 -2.41 18.90 -5.35
CA PRO A 130 -1.94 19.11 -3.96
C PRO A 130 -3.06 19.42 -2.95
N ASP A 131 -4.21 19.90 -3.42
CA ASP A 131 -5.34 20.29 -2.60
C ASP A 131 -6.43 19.21 -2.50
N ARG A 132 -6.21 18.04 -3.08
CA ARG A 132 -7.19 16.94 -3.03
C ARG A 132 -7.46 16.52 -1.60
N ASP A 133 -8.73 16.31 -1.27
CA ASP A 133 -9.14 15.82 0.03
C ASP A 133 -8.82 14.32 0.15
N ILE A 134 -7.89 13.98 1.04
CA ILE A 134 -7.39 12.63 1.23
C ILE A 134 -7.33 12.31 2.72
N ALA A 135 -7.90 11.17 3.11
CA ALA A 135 -7.71 10.57 4.42
C ALA A 135 -7.02 9.22 4.28
N ILE A 136 -5.94 8.99 5.03
CA ILE A 136 -5.26 7.71 5.09
C ILE A 136 -5.42 7.08 6.46
N TYR A 137 -5.97 5.86 6.50
CA TYR A 137 -6.13 5.01 7.67
C TYR A 137 -5.10 3.89 7.58
N TRP A 138 -4.10 3.93 8.44
CA TRP A 138 -3.06 2.91 8.47
C TRP A 138 -3.12 2.15 9.80
N GLY A 139 -3.42 0.85 9.71
CA GLY A 139 -3.53 -0.04 10.85
C GLY A 139 -2.31 -0.91 11.03
N GLY A 140 -1.95 -1.11 12.27
CA GLY A 140 -0.94 -2.05 12.71
C GLY A 140 -1.33 -2.67 14.04
N ARG A 141 -0.69 -3.79 14.37
CA ARG A 141 -0.90 -4.44 15.67
C ARG A 141 -0.38 -3.57 16.81
N GLU A 142 0.81 -3.01 16.61
CA GLU A 142 1.51 -2.12 17.54
C GLU A 142 2.00 -0.87 16.81
N ALA A 143 2.28 0.21 17.54
CA ALA A 143 2.73 1.49 16.97
C ALA A 143 3.99 1.36 16.11
N LYS A 144 4.93 0.48 16.50
CA LYS A 144 6.19 0.24 15.78
C LYS A 144 5.99 -0.30 14.36
N HIS A 145 4.82 -0.91 14.07
CA HIS A 145 4.50 -1.44 12.74
C HIS A 145 4.10 -0.33 11.74
N LEU A 146 3.83 0.87 12.24
CA LEU A 146 3.53 2.04 11.40
C LEU A 146 4.84 2.75 11.05
N TYR A 147 5.68 2.08 10.28
CA TYR A 147 7.10 2.37 10.10
C TYR A 147 7.42 3.69 9.36
N ASP A 148 6.51 4.23 8.58
CA ASP A 148 6.66 5.49 7.84
C ASP A 148 5.69 6.58 8.34
N LEU A 149 5.20 6.49 9.57
CA LEU A 149 4.25 7.46 10.12
C LEU A 149 4.82 8.88 10.13
N ALA A 150 6.11 9.04 10.43
CA ALA A 150 6.78 10.34 10.43
C ALA A 150 6.79 10.98 9.01
N GLU A 151 6.97 10.19 7.97
CA GLU A 151 6.87 10.66 6.56
C GLU A 151 5.45 11.18 6.26
N LEU A 152 4.42 10.46 6.70
CA LEU A 152 3.04 10.87 6.53
C LEU A 152 2.73 12.16 7.28
N GLU A 153 3.19 12.28 8.52
CA GLU A 153 3.01 13.50 9.32
C GLU A 153 3.67 14.71 8.66
N ALA A 154 4.87 14.53 8.09
CA ALA A 154 5.56 15.58 7.34
C ALA A 154 4.78 16.00 6.09
N LEU A 155 4.17 15.04 5.38
CA LEU A 155 3.30 15.32 4.23
C LEU A 155 2.05 16.09 4.64
N SER A 156 1.44 15.76 5.77
CA SER A 156 0.22 16.44 6.24
C SER A 156 0.45 17.91 6.59
N ILE A 157 1.67 18.28 6.99
CA ILE A 157 2.06 19.69 7.22
C ILE A 157 2.07 20.46 5.90
N LYS A 158 2.56 19.84 4.82
CA LYS A 158 2.61 20.47 3.48
C LYS A 158 1.25 20.46 2.76
N HIS A 159 0.37 19.53 3.10
CA HIS A 159 -0.93 19.34 2.46
C HIS A 159 -2.03 19.39 3.52
N PRO A 160 -2.62 20.56 3.81
CA PRO A 160 -3.63 20.72 4.86
C PRO A 160 -4.89 19.85 4.67
N ASN A 161 -5.17 19.45 3.43
CA ASN A 161 -6.30 18.59 3.10
C ASN A 161 -6.01 17.07 3.27
N LEU A 162 -4.77 16.72 3.62
CA LEU A 162 -4.38 15.36 3.95
C LEU A 162 -4.55 15.11 5.45
N ARG A 163 -5.39 14.14 5.79
CA ARG A 163 -5.60 13.69 7.15
C ARG A 163 -4.98 12.30 7.34
N ILE A 164 -4.18 12.17 8.40
CA ILE A 164 -3.51 10.92 8.78
C ILE A 164 -4.20 10.33 9.99
N GLU A 165 -4.65 9.08 9.88
CA GLU A 165 -5.35 8.34 10.93
C GLU A 165 -4.62 7.02 11.22
N PRO A 166 -3.60 7.05 12.08
CA PRO A 166 -2.96 5.82 12.54
C PRO A 166 -3.85 5.08 13.53
N VAL A 167 -3.97 3.77 13.35
CA VAL A 167 -4.82 2.91 14.18
C VAL A 167 -4.03 1.71 14.66
N VAL A 168 -4.01 1.49 15.98
CA VAL A 168 -3.24 0.41 16.62
C VAL A 168 -4.20 -0.54 17.35
N GLU A 169 -4.08 -1.83 17.10
CA GLU A 169 -4.93 -2.84 17.73
C GLU A 169 -4.56 -3.06 19.19
N GLN A 170 -3.25 -3.06 19.49
CA GLN A 170 -2.70 -3.26 20.85
C GLN A 170 -1.87 -2.04 21.23
N PRO A 171 -2.50 -0.96 21.70
CA PRO A 171 -1.80 0.27 22.05
C PRO A 171 -0.92 0.08 23.29
N GLU A 172 0.28 0.62 23.21
CA GLU A 172 1.19 0.72 24.34
C GLU A 172 0.88 1.97 25.18
N GLU A 173 1.43 1.99 26.40
CA GLU A 173 1.37 3.18 27.25
C GLU A 173 1.97 4.39 26.51
N GLY A 174 1.22 5.49 26.48
CA GLY A 174 1.63 6.71 25.77
C GLY A 174 1.17 6.80 24.33
N TRP A 175 0.55 5.77 23.77
CA TRP A 175 -0.07 5.87 22.45
C TRP A 175 -1.22 6.89 22.46
N ARG A 176 -1.16 7.88 21.57
CA ARG A 176 -2.15 8.96 21.48
C ARG A 176 -3.04 8.90 20.25
N GLY A 177 -2.80 7.95 19.34
CA GLY A 177 -3.64 7.71 18.19
C GLY A 177 -4.88 6.88 18.52
N ARG A 178 -5.54 6.42 17.48
CA ARG A 178 -6.70 5.54 17.63
C ARG A 178 -6.30 4.13 17.98
N SER A 179 -7.16 3.44 18.72
CA SER A 179 -7.05 2.00 19.00
C SER A 179 -8.22 1.26 18.37
N GLY A 180 -8.01 -0.02 18.04
CA GLY A 180 -8.97 -0.88 17.38
C GLY A 180 -8.58 -1.19 15.93
N THR A 181 -9.57 -1.32 15.04
CA THR A 181 -9.37 -1.63 13.64
C THR A 181 -9.55 -0.41 12.74
N VAL A 182 -8.89 -0.40 11.59
CA VAL A 182 -9.04 0.66 10.59
C VAL A 182 -10.48 0.77 10.08
N LEU A 183 -11.18 -0.36 9.93
CA LEU A 183 -12.56 -0.36 9.44
C LEU A 183 -13.50 0.31 10.42
N THR A 184 -13.36 0.03 11.71
CA THR A 184 -14.13 0.70 12.77
C THR A 184 -13.88 2.20 12.76
N ALA A 185 -12.62 2.62 12.60
CA ALA A 185 -12.27 4.03 12.55
C ALA A 185 -12.96 4.74 11.37
N VAL A 186 -12.94 4.15 10.18
CA VAL A 186 -13.64 4.70 9.01
C VAL A 186 -15.16 4.82 9.25
N LEU A 187 -15.78 3.76 9.79
CA LEU A 187 -17.22 3.76 10.09
C LEU A 187 -17.62 4.81 11.12
N GLN A 188 -16.74 5.11 12.08
CA GLN A 188 -16.97 6.17 13.07
C GLN A 188 -16.87 7.57 12.48
N ASP A 189 -15.99 7.77 11.49
CA ASP A 189 -15.74 9.09 10.92
C ASP A 189 -16.69 9.48 9.79
N TYR A 190 -17.27 8.50 9.11
CA TYR A 190 -18.10 8.75 7.92
C TYR A 190 -19.52 8.22 8.09
N GLY A 191 -20.49 9.11 8.06
CA GLY A 191 -21.91 8.73 7.98
C GLY A 191 -22.30 8.22 6.60
N THR A 192 -21.61 8.68 5.54
CA THR A 192 -21.78 8.23 4.17
C THR A 192 -20.44 8.14 3.45
N LEU A 193 -20.31 7.16 2.59
CA LEU A 193 -19.13 6.95 1.72
C LEU A 193 -19.48 7.06 0.23
N ALA A 194 -20.71 7.46 -0.09
CA ALA A 194 -21.23 7.52 -1.47
C ALA A 194 -20.41 8.44 -2.39
N GLY A 195 -19.82 9.49 -1.84
CA GLY A 195 -19.02 10.47 -2.59
C GLY A 195 -17.52 10.17 -2.68
N HIS A 196 -17.05 9.08 -2.10
CA HIS A 196 -15.61 8.79 -1.95
C HIS A 196 -15.13 7.72 -2.92
N ASP A 197 -13.88 7.85 -3.34
CA ASP A 197 -13.09 6.75 -3.90
C ASP A 197 -12.30 6.11 -2.77
N ILE A 198 -12.40 4.79 -2.64
CA ILE A 198 -11.80 4.04 -1.54
C ILE A 198 -10.80 3.03 -2.10
N TYR A 199 -9.56 3.10 -1.62
CA TYR A 199 -8.47 2.17 -1.98
C TYR A 199 -8.03 1.43 -0.74
N ILE A 200 -8.05 0.09 -0.79
CA ILE A 200 -7.78 -0.73 0.38
C ILE A 200 -6.76 -1.83 0.08
N ALA A 201 -5.77 -1.97 0.97
CA ALA A 201 -4.79 -3.04 0.95
C ALA A 201 -4.59 -3.64 2.34
N GLY A 202 -4.53 -4.96 2.39
CA GLY A 202 -4.36 -5.74 3.60
C GLY A 202 -4.80 -7.17 3.37
N ARG A 203 -5.17 -7.85 4.43
CA ARG A 203 -5.66 -9.23 4.34
C ARG A 203 -6.97 -9.30 3.55
N PHE A 204 -7.17 -10.41 2.84
CA PHE A 204 -8.39 -10.62 2.04
C PHE A 204 -9.67 -10.56 2.87
N GLU A 205 -9.64 -11.09 4.09
CA GLU A 205 -10.78 -11.02 5.02
C GLU A 205 -11.14 -9.57 5.36
N MET A 206 -10.14 -8.72 5.60
CA MET A 206 -10.36 -7.30 5.87
C MET A 206 -11.01 -6.60 4.67
N ALA A 207 -10.51 -6.83 3.47
CA ALA A 207 -11.06 -6.25 2.25
C ALA A 207 -12.51 -6.69 2.01
N LYS A 208 -12.82 -7.96 2.22
CA LYS A 208 -14.18 -8.49 2.09
C LYS A 208 -15.14 -7.85 3.08
N ILE A 209 -14.75 -7.79 4.35
CA ILE A 209 -15.54 -7.17 5.40
C ILE A 209 -15.74 -5.68 5.10
N ALA A 210 -14.70 -4.99 4.65
CA ALA A 210 -14.78 -3.58 4.27
C ALA A 210 -15.81 -3.35 3.16
N ARG A 211 -15.77 -4.13 2.09
CA ARG A 211 -16.75 -4.03 0.99
C ARG A 211 -18.16 -4.18 1.50
N ASP A 212 -18.41 -5.23 2.28
CA ASP A 212 -19.76 -5.52 2.78
C ASP A 212 -20.26 -4.40 3.72
N LEU A 213 -19.44 -3.94 4.66
CA LEU A 213 -19.81 -2.88 5.59
C LEU A 213 -19.98 -1.52 4.91
N PHE A 214 -19.03 -1.13 4.08
CA PHE A 214 -19.05 0.19 3.45
C PHE A 214 -20.18 0.34 2.44
N CYS A 215 -20.43 -0.68 1.64
CA CYS A 215 -21.52 -0.66 0.66
C CYS A 215 -22.90 -0.73 1.34
N ASN A 216 -23.08 -1.65 2.31
CA ASN A 216 -24.37 -1.89 2.93
C ASN A 216 -24.74 -0.85 4.01
N GLU A 217 -23.75 -0.36 4.78
CA GLU A 217 -24.01 0.52 5.92
C GLU A 217 -23.73 2.00 5.65
N ARG A 218 -22.88 2.31 4.68
CA ARG A 218 -22.45 3.69 4.38
C ARG A 218 -22.65 4.12 2.94
N GLY A 219 -23.30 3.30 2.13
CA GLY A 219 -23.65 3.65 0.76
C GLY A 219 -22.44 3.82 -0.17
N ALA A 220 -21.30 3.22 0.15
CA ALA A 220 -20.15 3.22 -0.75
C ALA A 220 -20.53 2.58 -2.11
N ARG A 221 -20.01 3.16 -3.18
CA ARG A 221 -20.20 2.60 -4.52
C ARG A 221 -19.20 1.49 -4.74
N GLU A 222 -19.68 0.30 -5.08
CA GLU A 222 -18.83 -0.85 -5.36
C GLU A 222 -17.86 -0.59 -6.53
N ASP A 223 -18.31 0.15 -7.54
CA ASP A 223 -17.49 0.56 -8.68
C ASP A 223 -16.44 1.64 -8.37
N ARG A 224 -16.46 2.19 -7.16
CA ARG A 224 -15.48 3.16 -6.65
C ARG A 224 -14.74 2.64 -5.40
N LEU A 225 -14.72 1.33 -5.22
CA LEU A 225 -13.98 0.62 -4.18
C LEU A 225 -12.92 -0.25 -4.85
N PHE A 226 -11.64 0.04 -4.59
CA PHE A 226 -10.50 -0.55 -5.28
C PHE A 226 -9.56 -1.27 -4.31
N GLY A 227 -9.09 -2.42 -4.72
CA GLY A 227 -8.12 -3.21 -3.97
C GLY A 227 -7.81 -4.50 -4.73
N ASP A 228 -6.55 -4.93 -4.69
CA ASP A 228 -6.13 -6.14 -5.41
C ASP A 228 -6.86 -7.39 -4.90
N ALA A 229 -7.19 -7.41 -3.60
CA ALA A 229 -7.93 -8.53 -3.01
C ALA A 229 -9.30 -8.76 -3.66
N PHE A 230 -9.95 -7.73 -4.19
CA PHE A 230 -11.27 -7.85 -4.81
C PHE A 230 -11.29 -8.67 -6.10
N ALA A 231 -10.14 -8.91 -6.71
CA ALA A 231 -10.01 -9.84 -7.84
C ALA A 231 -10.15 -11.32 -7.42
N PHE A 232 -10.08 -11.61 -6.13
CA PHE A 232 -10.03 -12.98 -5.59
C PHE A 232 -11.18 -13.32 -4.63
N ILE A 233 -12.06 -12.38 -4.35
CA ILE A 233 -13.19 -12.56 -3.41
C ILE A 233 -14.54 -12.18 -4.00
#